data_40fac59a5787a4222cca26ab3b800e30
#
_entry.id   40fac59a5787a4222cca26ab3b800e30
#
_cell.length_a   1.000
_cell.length_b   1.000
_cell.length_c   1.000
_cell.angle_alpha   90.00
_cell.angle_beta   90.00
_cell.angle_gamma   90.00
#
_symmetry.space_group_name_H-M   'P 1'
#
loop_
_entity.id
_entity.type
_entity.pdbx_description
1 polymer ?
#
loop_
_entity_poly.entity_id
_entity_poly.type
_entity_poly.pdbx_seq_one_letter_code
_entity_poly.pdbx_strand_id
1 'polypeptide(L)'
;MLTTGANKVSQVASKLPYNPVLKSPVKYPNLTDSESKFLNDYMDKEMPGKIVSKYNDVNKYEYNATTNPGPLAEGKDPPINNFYGGMYNDASNESGIFVRMGDKIKPYGSWYTKVSKNSEAQARVDLAIKKWWVKPNGEIKIRGFETEKSILDTMYYIKFPEGIPKYKGPVGYQGGPFLGGLDQEQYFIPDSWEYGEIIETYPVK
;
A
#
# COMPACT_ATOMS: atom_id res chain seq x y z
N MET A 1 -3.01 -25.09 -36.54
CA MET A 1 -3.86 -25.34 -35.34
C MET A 1 -3.40 -24.48 -34.17
N LEU A 2 -3.68 -23.18 -34.19
CA LEU A 2 -3.27 -22.24 -33.12
C LEU A 2 -4.41 -21.28 -32.69
N THR A 3 -5.66 -21.67 -32.94
CA THR A 3 -6.82 -20.79 -32.66
C THR A 3 -7.62 -21.16 -31.41
N THR A 4 -7.35 -22.29 -30.77
CA THR A 4 -8.15 -22.74 -29.61
C THR A 4 -7.72 -22.14 -28.27
N GLY A 5 -6.47 -21.68 -28.14
CA GLY A 5 -5.97 -21.06 -26.89
C GLY A 5 -6.47 -19.63 -26.67
N ALA A 6 -6.45 -18.81 -27.71
CA ALA A 6 -6.87 -17.43 -27.65
C ALA A 6 -8.38 -17.26 -27.35
N ASN A 7 -9.21 -18.15 -27.93
CA ASN A 7 -10.66 -18.11 -27.68
C ASN A 7 -11.06 -18.53 -26.26
N LYS A 8 -10.32 -19.46 -25.63
CA LYS A 8 -10.58 -19.85 -24.24
C LYS A 8 -10.21 -18.74 -23.24
N VAL A 9 -9.09 -18.06 -23.48
CA VAL A 9 -8.65 -16.94 -22.64
C VAL A 9 -9.61 -15.76 -22.78
N SER A 10 -10.05 -15.46 -24.00
CA SER A 10 -11.05 -14.41 -24.26
C SER A 10 -12.41 -14.70 -23.61
N GLN A 11 -12.86 -15.97 -23.61
CA GLN A 11 -14.13 -16.37 -22.97
C GLN A 11 -14.07 -16.32 -21.44
N VAL A 12 -12.91 -16.58 -20.84
CA VAL A 12 -12.73 -16.46 -19.40
C VAL A 12 -12.65 -14.97 -19.01
N ALA A 13 -11.93 -14.17 -19.75
CA ALA A 13 -11.82 -12.74 -19.52
C ALA A 13 -13.16 -12.01 -19.65
N SER A 14 -14.04 -12.43 -20.57
CA SER A 14 -15.36 -11.82 -20.75
C SER A 14 -16.38 -12.16 -19.63
N LYS A 15 -16.09 -13.16 -18.81
CA LYS A 15 -16.92 -13.55 -17.66
C LYS A 15 -16.49 -12.87 -16.35
N LEU A 16 -15.39 -12.15 -16.35
CA LEU A 16 -14.91 -11.45 -15.18
C LEU A 16 -15.53 -10.05 -15.13
N PRO A 17 -16.06 -9.60 -13.99
CA PRO A 17 -16.64 -8.26 -13.84
C PRO A 17 -15.63 -7.14 -14.05
N TYR A 18 -14.36 -7.46 -13.96
CA TYR A 18 -13.24 -6.62 -14.35
C TYR A 18 -12.42 -7.40 -15.36
N ASN A 19 -12.26 -6.87 -16.57
CA ASN A 19 -11.33 -7.42 -17.53
C ASN A 19 -9.89 -7.08 -17.02
N PRO A 20 -9.26 -7.97 -16.24
CA PRO A 20 -7.89 -7.75 -15.83
C PRO A 20 -7.06 -8.11 -17.01
N VAL A 21 -7.17 -7.26 -18.02
CA VAL A 21 -5.97 -6.92 -18.62
C VAL A 21 -5.08 -8.04 -19.08
N LEU A 22 -5.43 -8.55 -20.14
CA LEU A 22 -4.46 -8.80 -21.19
C LEU A 22 -3.87 -7.45 -21.65
N LYS A 23 -3.30 -6.71 -20.69
CA LYS A 23 -2.54 -5.49 -21.02
C LYS A 23 -1.15 -5.90 -21.43
N SER A 24 -0.67 -5.31 -22.48
CA SER A 24 0.74 -5.28 -22.80
C SER A 24 1.54 -4.96 -21.52
N PRO A 25 2.70 -5.58 -21.32
CA PRO A 25 3.53 -5.32 -20.15
C PRO A 25 3.66 -3.82 -19.91
N VAL A 26 3.36 -3.36 -18.71
CA VAL A 26 3.46 -1.94 -18.38
C VAL A 26 4.92 -1.57 -18.35
N LYS A 27 5.32 -0.59 -19.14
CA LYS A 27 6.65 0.02 -19.01
C LYS A 27 6.59 1.08 -17.92
N TYR A 28 7.39 0.88 -16.89
CA TYR A 28 7.56 1.83 -15.82
C TYR A 28 8.69 2.79 -16.16
N PRO A 29 8.46 4.11 -16.29
CA PRO A 29 9.44 5.04 -16.85
C PRO A 29 10.75 5.18 -16.06
N ASN A 30 10.78 4.74 -14.82
CA ASN A 30 11.95 4.84 -13.94
C ASN A 30 12.56 3.49 -13.57
N LEU A 31 12.17 2.42 -14.25
CA LEU A 31 12.73 1.09 -14.06
C LEU A 31 13.46 0.61 -15.31
N THR A 32 14.49 -0.17 -15.12
CA THR A 32 15.15 -0.92 -16.18
C THR A 32 14.20 -1.96 -16.79
N ASP A 33 14.48 -2.43 -17.99
CA ASP A 33 13.66 -3.45 -18.64
C ASP A 33 13.59 -4.75 -17.82
N SER A 34 14.66 -5.11 -17.10
CA SER A 34 14.70 -6.28 -16.22
C SER A 34 13.83 -6.11 -14.97
N GLU A 35 13.83 -4.93 -14.36
CA GLU A 35 12.96 -4.61 -13.21
C GLU A 35 11.50 -4.53 -13.63
N SER A 36 11.22 -3.93 -14.79
CA SER A 36 9.87 -3.88 -15.37
C SER A 36 9.35 -5.28 -15.67
N LYS A 37 10.22 -6.14 -16.23
CA LYS A 37 9.88 -7.55 -16.50
C LYS A 37 9.61 -8.30 -15.21
N PHE A 38 10.45 -8.16 -14.19
CA PHE A 38 10.26 -8.80 -12.88
C PHE A 38 8.92 -8.41 -12.28
N LEU A 39 8.57 -7.11 -12.30
CA LEU A 39 7.28 -6.63 -11.79
C LEU A 39 6.09 -7.20 -12.55
N ASN A 40 6.17 -7.21 -13.89
CA ASN A 40 5.09 -7.78 -14.70
C ASN A 40 4.93 -9.28 -14.44
N ASP A 41 6.04 -10.03 -14.37
CA ASP A 41 6.02 -11.47 -14.07
C ASP A 41 5.46 -11.74 -12.66
N TYR A 42 5.78 -10.89 -11.67
CA TYR A 42 5.24 -10.97 -10.32
C TYR A 42 3.73 -10.68 -10.29
N MET A 43 3.31 -9.61 -10.96
CA MET A 43 1.90 -9.24 -11.07
C MET A 43 1.08 -10.34 -11.76
N ASP A 44 1.63 -10.96 -12.81
CA ASP A 44 0.96 -12.03 -13.55
C ASP A 44 0.85 -13.32 -12.73
N LYS A 45 1.87 -13.67 -11.93
CA LYS A 45 1.89 -14.90 -11.14
C LYS A 45 1.10 -14.81 -9.84
N GLU A 46 1.28 -13.70 -9.11
CA GLU A 46 0.79 -13.61 -7.73
C GLU A 46 -0.56 -12.90 -7.62
N MET A 47 -0.88 -12.05 -8.57
CA MET A 47 -2.00 -11.12 -8.44
C MET A 47 -3.28 -11.46 -9.21
N PRO A 48 -3.28 -12.15 -10.39
CA PRO A 48 -4.47 -12.20 -11.22
C PRO A 48 -5.67 -12.89 -10.56
N GLY A 49 -5.44 -14.00 -9.86
CA GLY A 49 -6.53 -14.71 -9.16
C GLY A 49 -6.98 -14.02 -7.88
N LYS A 50 -6.04 -13.41 -7.16
CA LYS A 50 -6.31 -12.68 -5.90
C LYS A 50 -6.99 -11.35 -6.14
N ILE A 51 -6.57 -10.61 -7.17
CA ILE A 51 -7.22 -9.34 -7.54
C ILE A 51 -8.67 -9.59 -7.93
N VAL A 52 -8.95 -10.60 -8.75
CA VAL A 52 -10.32 -10.90 -9.19
C VAL A 52 -11.22 -11.33 -8.04
N SER A 53 -10.75 -12.20 -7.16
CA SER A 53 -11.54 -12.66 -6.01
C SER A 53 -11.82 -11.54 -5.02
N LYS A 54 -10.88 -10.63 -4.79
CA LYS A 54 -11.04 -9.49 -3.88
C LYS A 54 -11.76 -8.31 -4.50
N TYR A 55 -11.72 -8.16 -5.82
CA TYR A 55 -12.46 -7.10 -6.50
C TYR A 55 -13.97 -7.24 -6.33
N ASN A 56 -14.46 -8.45 -6.17
CA ASN A 56 -15.86 -8.71 -5.84
C ASN A 56 -16.24 -8.24 -4.42
N ASP A 57 -15.23 -7.97 -3.57
CA ASP A 57 -15.40 -7.53 -2.19
C ASP A 57 -15.26 -6.00 -2.01
N VAL A 58 -15.24 -5.22 -3.08
CA VAL A 58 -15.10 -3.75 -2.97
C VAL A 58 -16.22 -3.12 -2.14
N ASN A 59 -17.40 -3.73 -2.13
CA ASN A 59 -18.56 -3.27 -1.36
C ASN A 59 -18.40 -3.45 0.16
N LYS A 60 -17.36 -4.13 0.62
CA LYS A 60 -17.04 -4.24 2.05
C LYS A 60 -16.39 -2.99 2.63
N TYR A 61 -15.94 -2.07 1.77
CA TYR A 61 -15.35 -0.81 2.19
C TYR A 61 -16.40 0.29 2.26
N GLU A 62 -16.43 0.97 3.38
CA GLU A 62 -17.34 2.09 3.63
C GLU A 62 -17.02 3.28 2.73
N TYR A 63 -15.72 3.51 2.52
CA TYR A 63 -15.21 4.63 1.72
C TYR A 63 -14.44 4.13 0.49
N ASN A 64 -14.48 4.93 -0.58
CA ASN A 64 -13.68 4.73 -1.78
C ASN A 64 -13.56 6.05 -2.57
N ALA A 65 -12.51 6.18 -3.36
CA ALA A 65 -12.22 7.43 -4.07
C ALA A 65 -13.27 7.87 -5.08
N THR A 66 -14.16 6.97 -5.52
CA THR A 66 -15.07 7.24 -6.64
C THR A 66 -16.45 7.70 -6.19
N THR A 67 -17.05 6.99 -5.24
CA THR A 67 -18.46 7.18 -4.88
C THR A 67 -18.66 7.74 -3.47
N ASN A 68 -17.73 7.46 -2.55
CA ASN A 68 -17.79 7.91 -1.17
C ASN A 68 -16.38 8.14 -0.61
N PRO A 69 -15.72 9.27 -0.94
CA PRO A 69 -14.32 9.49 -0.57
C PRO A 69 -14.08 9.66 0.94
N GLY A 70 -15.09 10.02 1.72
CA GLY A 70 -15.02 10.12 3.18
C GLY A 70 -14.01 11.13 3.72
N PRO A 71 -13.68 11.05 5.04
CA PRO A 71 -12.90 12.08 5.72
C PRO A 71 -11.42 12.15 5.31
N LEU A 72 -10.88 11.14 4.63
CA LEU A 72 -9.46 11.13 4.22
C LEU A 72 -9.20 11.72 2.84
N ALA A 73 -10.21 12.31 2.21
CA ALA A 73 -10.10 12.88 0.85
C ALA A 73 -9.62 14.34 0.82
N GLU A 74 -9.50 14.97 1.98
CA GLU A 74 -9.17 16.39 2.07
C GLU A 74 -7.67 16.65 2.22
N GLY A 75 -7.25 17.85 1.83
CA GLY A 75 -5.88 18.31 1.97
C GLY A 75 -5.04 18.23 0.68
N LYS A 76 -3.82 18.73 0.76
CA LYS A 76 -2.90 18.80 -0.38
C LYS A 76 -2.37 17.43 -0.81
N ASP A 77 -2.10 16.57 0.18
CA ASP A 77 -1.64 15.18 0.02
C ASP A 77 -2.61 14.28 0.81
N PRO A 78 -3.85 14.08 0.31
CA PRO A 78 -4.88 13.43 1.10
C PRO A 78 -4.55 11.96 1.37
N PRO A 79 -4.75 11.47 2.59
CA PRO A 79 -4.41 10.10 2.98
C PRO A 79 -5.08 9.01 2.13
N ILE A 80 -6.26 9.28 1.59
CA ILE A 80 -6.99 8.36 0.71
C ILE A 80 -6.13 7.86 -0.47
N ASN A 81 -5.19 8.66 -0.96
CA ASN A 81 -4.32 8.32 -2.09
C ASN A 81 -3.34 7.16 -1.77
N ASN A 82 -3.16 6.84 -0.50
CA ASN A 82 -2.29 5.75 -0.08
C ASN A 82 -3.05 4.43 0.09
N PHE A 83 -4.37 4.43 -0.03
CA PHE A 83 -5.17 3.23 -0.07
C PHE A 83 -5.45 2.78 -1.51
N TYR A 84 -5.44 1.47 -1.74
CA TYR A 84 -5.74 0.90 -3.04
C TYR A 84 -7.16 1.27 -3.49
N GLY A 85 -7.26 1.98 -4.63
CA GLY A 85 -8.54 2.51 -5.09
C GLY A 85 -9.22 3.51 -4.14
N GLY A 86 -8.48 4.03 -3.16
CA GLY A 86 -9.03 4.87 -2.09
C GLY A 86 -9.99 4.12 -1.17
N MET A 87 -9.91 2.79 -1.12
CA MET A 87 -10.82 1.95 -0.33
C MET A 87 -10.37 1.84 1.12
N TYR A 88 -11.24 2.22 2.06
CA TYR A 88 -10.95 2.10 3.49
C TYR A 88 -12.23 2.07 4.33
N ASN A 89 -12.08 1.67 5.58
CA ASN A 89 -13.14 1.65 6.60
C ASN A 89 -12.71 2.50 7.80
N ASP A 90 -13.67 2.99 8.56
CA ASP A 90 -13.44 3.40 9.94
C ASP A 90 -13.02 2.18 10.77
N ALA A 91 -11.97 2.33 11.56
CA ALA A 91 -11.42 1.31 12.47
C ALA A 91 -11.23 1.86 13.88
N SER A 92 -11.94 2.91 14.25
CA SER A 92 -11.85 3.56 15.57
C SER A 92 -12.18 2.61 16.71
N ASN A 93 -13.01 1.60 16.47
CA ASN A 93 -13.37 0.54 17.41
C ASN A 93 -12.29 -0.55 17.59
N GLU A 94 -11.22 -0.52 16.81
CA GLU A 94 -10.12 -1.47 16.97
C GLU A 94 -9.09 -0.95 17.98
N SER A 95 -8.59 -1.85 18.83
CA SER A 95 -7.50 -1.60 19.77
C SER A 95 -6.37 -2.62 19.60
N GLY A 96 -5.32 -2.48 20.39
CA GLY A 96 -4.23 -3.44 20.49
C GLY A 96 -2.91 -2.95 19.92
N ILE A 97 -2.05 -3.91 19.55
CA ILE A 97 -0.70 -3.63 19.08
C ILE A 97 -0.67 -3.47 17.56
N PHE A 98 -0.04 -2.40 17.13
CA PHE A 98 0.20 -2.08 15.73
C PHE A 98 1.71 -2.00 15.49
N VAL A 99 2.13 -2.32 14.29
CA VAL A 99 3.54 -2.35 13.90
C VAL A 99 3.82 -1.19 12.95
N ARG A 100 4.91 -0.51 13.22
CA ARG A 100 5.46 0.51 12.33
C ARG A 100 6.94 0.23 12.08
N MET A 101 7.34 0.30 10.82
CA MET A 101 8.76 0.36 10.47
C MET A 101 9.13 1.79 10.12
N GLY A 102 10.19 2.29 10.70
CA GLY A 102 10.58 3.69 10.56
C GLY A 102 11.98 3.97 11.04
N ASP A 103 12.29 5.26 11.15
CA ASP A 103 13.54 5.78 11.66
C ASP A 103 13.62 5.61 13.19
N LYS A 104 14.76 5.15 13.70
CA LYS A 104 15.03 4.97 15.15
C LYS A 104 14.85 6.23 16.00
N ILE A 105 14.88 7.40 15.40
CA ILE A 105 14.67 8.68 16.10
C ILE A 105 13.26 9.23 15.91
N LYS A 106 12.41 8.57 15.09
CA LYS A 106 11.04 9.00 14.78
C LYS A 106 10.08 7.81 14.92
N PRO A 107 9.77 7.40 16.15
CA PRO A 107 8.96 6.20 16.39
C PRO A 107 7.53 6.33 15.88
N TYR A 108 6.99 7.52 15.88
CA TYR A 108 5.62 7.78 15.44
C TYR A 108 5.54 8.27 14.01
N GLY A 109 4.41 8.06 13.39
CA GLY A 109 4.01 8.51 12.07
C GLY A 109 2.56 8.13 11.87
N SER A 110 2.00 8.37 10.69
CA SER A 110 0.56 8.14 10.47
C SER A 110 0.21 6.75 9.95
N TRP A 111 1.20 5.95 9.52
CA TRP A 111 0.95 4.67 8.85
C TRP A 111 1.46 3.48 9.66
N TYR A 112 0.59 2.49 9.82
CA TYR A 112 0.79 1.28 10.64
C TYR A 112 0.26 0.04 9.93
N THR A 113 0.63 -1.14 10.44
CA THR A 113 0.07 -2.44 10.04
C THR A 113 -0.13 -3.32 11.29
N LYS A 114 -0.84 -4.43 11.16
CA LYS A 114 -0.92 -5.47 12.21
C LYS A 114 0.10 -6.58 12.00
N VAL A 115 0.75 -6.61 10.85
CA VAL A 115 1.67 -7.69 10.46
C VAL A 115 3.08 -7.14 10.33
N SER A 116 4.00 -7.67 11.13
CA SER A 116 5.42 -7.36 11.03
C SER A 116 6.00 -7.82 9.69
N LYS A 117 7.00 -7.10 9.20
CA LYS A 117 7.74 -7.47 7.99
C LYS A 117 9.14 -7.92 8.38
N ASN A 118 9.65 -8.94 7.69
CA ASN A 118 10.92 -9.57 8.05
C ASN A 118 12.17 -8.78 7.62
N SER A 119 12.00 -7.81 6.70
CA SER A 119 13.09 -7.00 6.19
C SER A 119 12.62 -5.65 5.67
N GLU A 120 13.57 -4.72 5.50
CA GLU A 120 13.33 -3.44 4.83
C GLU A 120 12.74 -3.63 3.42
N ALA A 121 13.32 -4.55 2.65
CA ALA A 121 12.87 -4.80 1.27
C ALA A 121 11.40 -5.25 1.23
N GLN A 122 11.03 -6.21 2.10
CA GLN A 122 9.65 -6.67 2.20
C GLN A 122 8.70 -5.54 2.60
N ALA A 123 9.07 -4.73 3.60
CA ALA A 123 8.24 -3.61 4.03
C ALA A 123 8.04 -2.59 2.91
N ARG A 124 9.08 -2.28 2.15
CA ARG A 124 8.98 -1.35 1.02
C ARG A 124 8.05 -1.84 -0.07
N VAL A 125 8.11 -3.12 -0.39
CA VAL A 125 7.24 -3.73 -1.40
C VAL A 125 5.80 -3.81 -0.91
N ASP A 126 5.58 -4.45 0.24
CA ASP A 126 4.26 -4.79 0.76
C ASP A 126 3.48 -3.57 1.25
N LEU A 127 4.16 -2.63 1.90
CA LEU A 127 3.55 -1.42 2.44
C LEU A 127 3.76 -0.20 1.53
N ALA A 128 4.26 -0.42 0.33
CA ALA A 128 4.50 0.59 -0.67
C ALA A 128 5.29 1.81 -0.17
N ILE A 129 6.30 1.60 0.69
CA ILE A 129 7.07 2.68 1.30
C ILE A 129 8.22 3.08 0.39
N LYS A 130 8.13 4.25 -0.22
CA LYS A 130 9.17 4.79 -1.11
C LYS A 130 10.48 5.01 -0.36
N LYS A 131 11.60 4.75 -1.04
CA LYS A 131 12.93 5.02 -0.49
C LYS A 131 13.22 6.52 -0.39
N TRP A 132 12.68 7.28 -1.33
CA TRP A 132 12.85 8.71 -1.41
C TRP A 132 11.49 9.39 -1.33
N TRP A 133 11.38 10.46 -0.57
CA TRP A 133 10.21 11.31 -0.62
C TRP A 133 10.22 12.10 -1.93
N VAL A 134 9.13 12.03 -2.67
CA VAL A 134 8.97 12.73 -3.95
C VAL A 134 7.86 13.77 -3.86
N LYS A 135 8.03 14.85 -4.60
CA LYS A 135 6.98 15.84 -4.81
C LYS A 135 5.92 15.26 -5.77
N PRO A 136 4.70 15.86 -5.86
CA PRO A 136 3.67 15.43 -6.81
C PRO A 136 4.12 15.39 -8.27
N ASN A 137 5.09 16.23 -8.65
CA ASN A 137 5.66 16.27 -10.00
C ASN A 137 6.75 15.19 -10.25
N GLY A 138 7.00 14.29 -9.29
CA GLY A 138 8.01 13.23 -9.39
C GLY A 138 9.43 13.63 -8.98
N GLU A 139 9.68 14.90 -8.69
CA GLU A 139 10.99 15.34 -8.18
C GLU A 139 11.24 14.86 -6.76
N ILE A 140 12.49 14.49 -6.46
CA ILE A 140 12.90 14.12 -5.11
C ILE A 140 12.82 15.34 -4.20
N LYS A 141 12.19 15.18 -3.03
CA LYS A 141 12.19 16.23 -2.00
C LYS A 141 13.61 16.40 -1.45
N ILE A 142 14.04 17.63 -1.37
CA ILE A 142 15.31 18.02 -0.79
C ILE A 142 15.02 18.92 0.41
N ARG A 143 15.62 18.60 1.54
CA ARG A 143 15.57 19.43 2.75
C ARG A 143 16.96 19.95 3.05
N GLY A 144 17.15 21.23 2.83
CA GLY A 144 18.49 21.81 2.87
C GLY A 144 19.37 21.26 1.74
N PHE A 145 20.49 20.64 2.09
CA PHE A 145 21.41 20.00 1.14
C PHE A 145 21.22 18.47 1.05
N GLU A 146 20.27 17.90 1.80
CA GLU A 146 20.03 16.46 1.85
C GLU A 146 18.71 16.08 1.19
N THR A 147 18.73 14.94 0.49
CA THR A 147 17.51 14.31 0.01
C THR A 147 16.75 13.70 1.16
N GLU A 148 15.44 13.91 1.21
CA GLU A 148 14.60 13.28 2.24
C GLU A 148 14.44 11.79 1.95
N LYS A 149 15.16 10.97 2.72
CA LYS A 149 15.06 9.52 2.70
C LYS A 149 14.02 9.04 3.68
N SER A 150 13.29 8.01 3.27
CA SER A 150 12.50 7.20 4.16
C SER A 150 13.42 6.14 4.80
N ILE A 151 13.74 6.30 6.08
CA ILE A 151 14.58 5.37 6.85
C ILE A 151 13.67 4.32 7.49
N LEU A 152 14.02 3.03 7.31
CA LEU A 152 13.32 1.88 7.89
C LEU A 152 14.33 0.98 8.62
N ASP A 153 14.96 1.51 9.64
CA ASP A 153 15.98 0.79 10.43
C ASP A 153 15.44 0.18 11.73
N THR A 154 14.24 0.59 12.15
CA THR A 154 13.63 0.18 13.40
C THR A 154 12.17 -0.23 13.22
N MET A 155 11.79 -1.33 13.82
CA MET A 155 10.42 -1.80 13.92
C MET A 155 9.89 -1.52 15.32
N TYR A 156 8.76 -0.83 15.38
CA TYR A 156 8.07 -0.44 16.61
C TYR A 156 6.77 -1.22 16.75
N TYR A 157 6.53 -1.75 17.93
CA TYR A 157 5.25 -2.29 18.36
C TYR A 157 4.61 -1.25 19.28
N ILE A 158 3.51 -0.68 18.81
CA ILE A 158 2.84 0.44 19.47
C ILE A 158 1.41 0.06 19.77
N LYS A 159 1.02 0.21 21.02
CA LYS A 159 -0.34 -0.05 21.46
C LYS A 159 -1.20 1.19 21.31
N PHE A 160 -2.35 1.04 20.66
CA PHE A 160 -3.36 2.07 20.57
C PHE A 160 -4.67 1.63 21.21
N PRO A 161 -5.38 2.52 21.92
CA PRO A 161 -6.70 2.25 22.45
C PRO A 161 -7.77 2.26 21.35
N GLU A 162 -8.95 1.76 21.61
CA GLU A 162 -10.16 2.07 20.84
C GLU A 162 -10.64 3.50 21.08
N GLY A 163 -11.55 4.00 20.24
CA GLY A 163 -12.14 5.33 20.36
C GLY A 163 -11.32 6.47 19.77
N ILE A 164 -10.11 6.22 19.27
CA ILE A 164 -9.32 7.23 18.56
C ILE A 164 -9.51 7.12 17.04
N PRO A 165 -9.31 8.20 16.27
CA PRO A 165 -9.38 8.13 14.81
C PRO A 165 -8.41 7.11 14.25
N LYS A 166 -8.93 6.10 13.59
CA LYS A 166 -8.18 5.08 12.86
C LYS A 166 -8.94 4.68 11.62
N TYR A 167 -8.23 4.52 10.54
CA TYR A 167 -8.81 4.10 9.25
C TYR A 167 -8.00 2.95 8.67
N LYS A 168 -8.68 1.94 8.14
CA LYS A 168 -8.08 0.70 7.69
C LYS A 168 -8.43 0.38 6.26
N GLY A 169 -7.45 0.01 5.47
CA GLY A 169 -7.69 -0.39 4.08
C GLY A 169 -6.46 -1.04 3.43
N PRO A 170 -6.61 -1.50 2.19
CA PRO A 170 -5.53 -2.11 1.46
C PRO A 170 -4.48 -1.07 1.04
N VAL A 171 -3.22 -1.49 1.02
CA VAL A 171 -2.10 -0.61 0.67
C VAL A 171 -2.15 -0.22 -0.80
N GLY A 172 -2.15 1.07 -1.09
CA GLY A 172 -2.15 1.61 -2.44
C GLY A 172 -0.78 1.49 -3.11
N TYR A 173 -0.77 1.22 -4.41
CA TYR A 173 0.42 1.22 -5.23
C TYR A 173 1.07 2.61 -5.29
N GLN A 174 2.37 2.69 -5.07
CA GLN A 174 3.13 3.95 -5.00
C GLN A 174 4.15 4.13 -6.13
N GLY A 175 4.07 3.29 -7.15
CA GLY A 175 4.97 3.33 -8.31
C GLY A 175 6.19 2.41 -8.17
N GLY A 176 6.73 1.91 -9.29
CA GLY A 176 7.89 1.05 -9.32
C GLY A 176 7.74 -0.22 -8.48
N PRO A 177 8.72 -0.57 -7.65
CA PRO A 177 8.67 -1.78 -6.81
C PRO A 177 7.82 -1.63 -5.55
N PHE A 178 7.17 -0.49 -5.32
CA PHE A 178 6.36 -0.20 -4.14
C PHE A 178 4.91 -0.64 -4.39
N LEU A 179 4.68 -1.95 -4.31
CA LEU A 179 3.49 -2.59 -4.87
C LEU A 179 2.25 -2.41 -3.99
N GLY A 180 2.36 -2.60 -2.70
CA GLY A 180 1.17 -2.70 -1.85
C GLY A 180 0.25 -3.82 -2.32
N GLY A 181 -1.03 -3.58 -2.34
CA GLY A 181 -2.05 -4.47 -2.91
C GLY A 181 -3.18 -4.82 -1.97
N LEU A 182 -4.19 -5.49 -2.52
CA LEU A 182 -5.40 -5.86 -1.79
C LEU A 182 -5.16 -6.86 -0.63
N ASP A 183 -4.01 -7.56 -0.66
CA ASP A 183 -3.61 -8.51 0.39
C ASP A 183 -2.81 -7.86 1.51
N GLN A 184 -2.39 -6.61 1.32
CA GLN A 184 -1.63 -5.87 2.31
C GLN A 184 -2.53 -4.85 2.96
N GLU A 185 -2.67 -4.94 4.28
CA GLU A 185 -3.52 -4.05 5.06
C GLU A 185 -2.68 -3.02 5.80
N GLN A 186 -3.10 -1.79 5.76
CA GLN A 186 -2.52 -0.70 6.53
C GLN A 186 -3.58 0.10 7.26
N TYR A 187 -3.12 0.79 8.29
CA TYR A 187 -3.91 1.72 9.10
C TYR A 187 -3.33 3.12 8.98
N PHE A 188 -4.21 4.09 8.78
CA PHE A 188 -3.90 5.49 8.94
C PHE A 188 -4.40 5.94 10.30
N ILE A 189 -3.51 6.42 11.15
CA ILE A 189 -3.79 6.92 12.51
C ILE A 189 -3.22 8.34 12.57
N PRO A 190 -4.08 9.37 12.43
CA PRO A 190 -3.63 10.75 12.59
C PRO A 190 -3.18 11.00 14.03
N ASP A 191 -2.24 11.92 14.20
CA ASP A 191 -1.73 12.36 15.50
C ASP A 191 -1.38 11.22 16.46
N SER A 192 -0.85 10.14 15.90
CA SER A 192 -0.59 8.88 16.59
C SER A 192 0.30 9.01 17.83
N TRP A 193 1.14 10.05 17.88
CA TRP A 193 2.00 10.36 19.05
C TRP A 193 1.22 10.77 20.29
N GLU A 194 -0.02 11.22 20.14
CA GLU A 194 -0.90 11.59 21.28
C GLU A 194 -1.49 10.37 21.97
N TYR A 195 -1.61 9.25 21.28
CA TYR A 195 -2.36 8.09 21.73
C TYR A 195 -1.54 6.81 21.89
N GLY A 196 -0.38 6.75 21.22
CA GLY A 196 0.41 5.54 21.10
C GLY A 196 1.34 5.31 22.28
N GLU A 197 1.38 4.08 22.79
CA GLU A 197 2.34 3.59 23.77
C GLU A 197 3.31 2.61 23.09
N ILE A 198 4.60 2.92 23.07
CA ILE A 198 5.63 2.01 22.53
C ILE A 198 5.82 0.86 23.50
N ILE A 199 5.51 -0.35 23.06
CA ILE A 199 5.64 -1.57 23.86
C ILE A 199 7.01 -2.22 23.65
N GLU A 200 7.43 -2.33 22.40
CA GLU A 200 8.69 -2.99 22.02
C GLU A 200 9.30 -2.35 20.78
N THR A 201 10.61 -2.50 20.64
CA THR A 201 11.35 -2.05 19.46
C THR A 201 12.39 -3.08 19.04
N TYR A 202 12.55 -3.27 17.74
CA TYR A 202 13.54 -4.17 17.16
C TYR A 202 14.26 -3.51 15.97
N PRO A 203 15.54 -3.82 15.76
CA PRO A 203 16.22 -3.41 14.53
C PRO A 203 15.62 -4.16 13.33
N VAL A 204 15.48 -3.46 12.23
CA VAL A 204 15.12 -4.05 10.94
C VAL A 204 16.37 -4.65 10.30
N LYS A 205 16.25 -5.87 9.76
CA LYS A 205 17.33 -6.58 9.07
C LYS A 205 17.37 -6.22 7.59
#